data_6b0b663136d1f95d6aa1eb5a1b5ab6e5
#
_entry.id   6b0b663136d1f95d6aa1eb5a1b5ab6e5
#
_cell.length_a   1.000
_cell.length_b   1.000
_cell.length_c   1.000
_cell.angle_alpha   90.00
_cell.angle_beta   90.00
_cell.angle_gamma   90.00
#
_symmetry.space_group_name_H-M   'P 1'
#
loop_
_entity.id
_entity.type
_entity.pdbx_description
1 polymer ?
#
loop_
_entity_poly.entity_id
_entity_poly.type
_entity_poly.pdbx_seq_one_letter_code
_entity_poly.pdbx_strand_id
1 'polypeptide(L)'
;MKTLWLMYKTETKLSYREFSSVLFGVLMPVGLMLLLGVLYGGSPSEAGSAVRKIDMSFAAVASIGICAAGLMGLPIALSDYRWRKILKRYKVTPVSPGTLLNAHVLYSFTLSISSSVLVYLICTLLFGFRLQGSLITFILVYLLVLVSIHAIGMTIASLAKSSQMGGILASAFYFPMLFLSGATIPYEIMPKALQTVADFLPLTQGIKLLKAASMGQDLRTMTLSFVVLAVIAVVGIFLSLKFFRWE
;
A
#
# COMPACT_ATOMS: atom_id res chain seq x y z
N MET A 1 17.75 7.08 -18.58
CA MET A 1 16.60 6.15 -18.65
C MET A 1 17.01 4.69 -18.74
N LYS A 2 17.97 4.29 -19.57
CA LYS A 2 18.43 2.87 -19.67
C LYS A 2 18.93 2.28 -18.35
N THR A 3 19.70 3.06 -17.58
CA THR A 3 20.25 2.62 -16.27
C THR A 3 19.16 2.37 -15.23
N LEU A 4 18.16 3.27 -15.13
CA LEU A 4 17.02 3.09 -14.22
C LEU A 4 16.23 1.81 -14.55
N TRP A 5 15.97 1.58 -15.83
CA TRP A 5 15.27 0.38 -16.30
C TRP A 5 16.03 -0.93 -15.99
N LEU A 6 17.37 -0.89 -16.16
CA LEU A 6 18.22 -2.03 -15.83
C LEU A 6 18.18 -2.31 -14.32
N MET A 7 18.29 -1.27 -13.49
CA MET A 7 18.20 -1.38 -12.03
C MET A 7 16.84 -1.90 -11.60
N TYR A 8 15.75 -1.39 -12.16
CA TYR A 8 14.40 -1.87 -11.91
C TYR A 8 14.25 -3.37 -12.23
N LYS A 9 14.75 -3.83 -13.38
CA LYS A 9 14.76 -5.28 -13.71
C LYS A 9 15.55 -6.09 -12.70
N THR A 10 16.68 -5.57 -12.25
CA THR A 10 17.53 -6.26 -11.25
C THR A 10 16.80 -6.34 -9.91
N GLU A 11 16.19 -5.25 -9.44
CA GLU A 11 15.38 -5.22 -8.22
C GLU A 11 14.22 -6.21 -8.31
N THR A 12 13.49 -6.20 -9.41
CA THR A 12 12.38 -7.14 -9.66
C THR A 12 12.87 -8.58 -9.57
N LYS A 13 14.00 -8.91 -10.20
CA LYS A 13 14.57 -10.27 -10.18
C LYS A 13 15.05 -10.68 -8.79
N LEU A 14 15.65 -9.77 -8.04
CA LEU A 14 16.10 -10.02 -6.66
C LEU A 14 14.91 -10.27 -5.74
N SER A 15 13.89 -9.43 -5.83
CA SER A 15 12.71 -9.51 -4.97
C SER A 15 11.83 -10.72 -5.25
N TYR A 16 11.77 -11.21 -6.50
CA TYR A 16 11.15 -12.51 -6.77
C TYR A 16 11.87 -13.69 -6.07
N ARG A 17 13.13 -13.52 -5.73
CA ARG A 17 13.89 -14.50 -4.93
C ARG A 17 13.65 -14.36 -3.42
N GLU A 18 13.21 -13.21 -2.99
CA GLU A 18 12.75 -12.94 -1.62
C GLU A 18 11.28 -13.30 -1.50
N PHE A 19 11.00 -14.58 -1.26
CA PHE A 19 9.63 -15.12 -1.17
C PHE A 19 8.73 -14.33 -0.22
N SER A 20 9.28 -13.74 0.84
CA SER A 20 8.52 -12.94 1.80
C SER A 20 7.85 -11.72 1.19
N SER A 21 8.51 -10.99 0.30
CA SER A 21 7.94 -9.79 -0.34
C SER A 21 6.75 -10.16 -1.25
N VAL A 22 6.87 -11.25 -1.99
CA VAL A 22 5.79 -11.76 -2.85
C VAL A 22 4.65 -12.34 -2.00
N LEU A 23 4.99 -13.07 -0.92
CA LEU A 23 4.01 -13.66 -0.01
C LEU A 23 3.10 -12.60 0.62
N PHE A 24 3.69 -11.60 1.27
CA PHE A 24 2.92 -10.58 1.97
C PHE A 24 2.36 -9.50 1.04
N GLY A 25 3.09 -9.15 -0.02
CA GLY A 25 2.67 -8.11 -0.96
C GLY A 25 1.61 -8.55 -1.97
N VAL A 26 1.57 -9.83 -2.33
CA VAL A 26 0.66 -10.35 -3.37
C VAL A 26 -0.19 -11.53 -2.87
N LEU A 27 0.45 -12.60 -2.39
CA LEU A 27 -0.28 -13.83 -2.06
C LEU A 27 -1.22 -13.65 -0.87
N MET A 28 -0.84 -12.87 0.13
CA MET A 28 -1.69 -12.60 1.30
C MET A 28 -2.97 -11.81 0.92
N PRO A 29 -2.92 -10.67 0.20
CA PRO A 29 -4.13 -10.00 -0.27
C PRO A 29 -5.01 -10.88 -1.15
N VAL A 30 -4.40 -11.64 -2.08
CA VAL A 30 -5.11 -12.58 -2.94
C VAL A 30 -5.77 -13.68 -2.12
N GLY A 31 -5.06 -14.30 -1.20
CA GLY A 31 -5.59 -15.34 -0.32
C GLY A 31 -6.73 -14.82 0.58
N LEU A 32 -6.57 -13.60 1.11
CA LEU A 32 -7.63 -12.96 1.89
C LEU A 32 -8.87 -12.67 1.03
N MET A 33 -8.69 -12.22 -0.21
CA MET A 33 -9.81 -11.99 -1.11
C MET A 33 -10.56 -13.28 -1.46
N LEU A 34 -9.84 -14.37 -1.69
CA LEU A 34 -10.43 -15.69 -1.91
C LEU A 34 -11.20 -16.16 -0.67
N LEU A 35 -10.61 -16.03 0.52
CA LEU A 35 -11.24 -16.38 1.78
C LEU A 35 -12.54 -15.58 2.02
N LEU A 36 -12.49 -14.26 1.88
CA LEU A 36 -13.67 -13.41 2.02
C LEU A 36 -14.71 -13.69 0.94
N GLY A 37 -14.27 -14.02 -0.27
CA GLY A 37 -15.15 -14.40 -1.35
C GLY A 37 -15.92 -15.69 -1.09
N VAL A 38 -15.26 -16.70 -0.53
CA VAL A 38 -15.91 -17.95 -0.12
C VAL A 38 -16.87 -17.72 1.07
N LEU A 39 -16.48 -16.90 2.03
CA LEU A 39 -17.29 -16.63 3.22
C LEU A 39 -18.50 -15.73 2.93
N TYR A 40 -18.34 -14.72 2.08
CA TYR A 40 -19.31 -13.62 1.92
C TYR A 40 -19.76 -13.37 0.48
N GLY A 41 -19.29 -14.14 -0.50
CA GLY A 41 -19.47 -13.85 -1.93
C GLY A 41 -20.92 -13.62 -2.39
N GLY A 42 -21.86 -14.34 -1.79
CA GLY A 42 -23.30 -14.18 -2.05
C GLY A 42 -24.09 -13.37 -1.03
N SER A 43 -23.44 -12.93 0.07
CA SER A 43 -24.14 -12.30 1.18
C SER A 43 -24.34 -10.79 0.93
N PRO A 44 -25.56 -10.24 1.09
CA PRO A 44 -25.78 -8.80 1.07
C PRO A 44 -25.06 -8.12 2.23
N SER A 45 -24.67 -6.84 2.05
CA SER A 45 -24.01 -6.05 3.11
C SER A 45 -24.97 -5.75 4.26
N GLU A 46 -26.24 -5.47 3.93
CA GLU A 46 -27.37 -5.28 4.86
C GLU A 46 -28.59 -5.97 4.31
N ALA A 47 -29.58 -6.28 5.17
CA ALA A 47 -30.82 -6.88 4.75
C ALA A 47 -31.55 -5.97 3.72
N GLY A 48 -31.73 -6.47 2.50
CA GLY A 48 -32.36 -5.72 1.41
C GLY A 48 -31.42 -4.82 0.59
N SER A 49 -30.11 -4.80 0.90
CA SER A 49 -29.13 -4.03 0.12
C SER A 49 -28.74 -4.76 -1.17
N ALA A 50 -28.64 -4.00 -2.27
CA ALA A 50 -28.09 -4.50 -3.53
C ALA A 50 -26.54 -4.65 -3.48
N VAL A 51 -25.88 -4.04 -2.50
CA VAL A 51 -24.42 -4.08 -2.31
C VAL A 51 -24.06 -5.31 -1.52
N ARG A 52 -23.13 -6.12 -2.02
CA ARG A 52 -22.65 -7.32 -1.35
C ARG A 52 -21.48 -7.00 -0.43
N LYS A 53 -21.28 -7.81 0.62
CA LYS A 53 -20.13 -7.66 1.53
C LYS A 53 -18.79 -7.75 0.80
N ILE A 54 -18.71 -8.58 -0.24
CA ILE A 54 -17.49 -8.73 -1.03
C ILE A 54 -17.16 -7.47 -1.82
N ASP A 55 -18.17 -6.74 -2.32
CA ASP A 55 -17.97 -5.50 -3.06
C ASP A 55 -17.36 -4.42 -2.15
N MET A 56 -17.75 -4.41 -0.87
CA MET A 56 -17.18 -3.54 0.15
C MET A 56 -15.73 -3.94 0.54
N SER A 57 -15.43 -5.24 0.49
CA SER A 57 -14.13 -5.77 0.89
C SER A 57 -13.03 -5.53 -0.15
N PHE A 58 -13.39 -5.35 -1.43
CA PHE A 58 -12.42 -5.15 -2.53
C PHE A 58 -11.44 -4.00 -2.24
N ALA A 59 -11.95 -2.82 -1.91
CA ALA A 59 -11.13 -1.64 -1.64
C ALA A 59 -10.19 -1.84 -0.44
N ALA A 60 -10.70 -2.50 0.60
CA ALA A 60 -9.94 -2.82 1.81
C ALA A 60 -8.79 -3.78 1.50
N VAL A 61 -9.07 -4.89 0.80
CA VAL A 61 -8.07 -5.90 0.45
C VAL A 61 -7.03 -5.36 -0.53
N ALA A 62 -7.44 -4.56 -1.53
CA ALA A 62 -6.50 -3.88 -2.43
C ALA A 62 -5.52 -2.96 -1.67
N SER A 63 -6.00 -2.30 -0.62
CA SER A 63 -5.18 -1.44 0.24
C SER A 63 -4.15 -2.21 1.08
N ILE A 64 -4.41 -3.47 1.41
CA ILE A 64 -3.44 -4.34 2.13
C ILE A 64 -2.17 -4.51 1.29
N GLY A 65 -2.30 -4.73 -0.01
CA GLY A 65 -1.15 -4.83 -0.93
C GLY A 65 -0.31 -3.55 -0.97
N ILE A 66 -0.97 -2.38 -0.99
CA ILE A 66 -0.28 -1.07 -0.90
C ILE A 66 0.47 -0.95 0.43
N CYS A 67 -0.19 -1.29 1.52
CA CYS A 67 0.36 -1.19 2.87
C CYS A 67 1.56 -2.14 3.06
N ALA A 68 1.45 -3.38 2.62
CA ALA A 68 2.51 -4.37 2.73
C ALA A 68 3.76 -3.97 1.93
N ALA A 69 3.60 -3.56 0.67
CA ALA A 69 4.73 -3.14 -0.14
C ALA A 69 5.33 -1.80 0.34
N GLY A 70 4.48 -0.81 0.67
CA GLY A 70 4.91 0.54 1.05
C GLY A 70 5.47 0.65 2.47
N LEU A 71 4.82 0.03 3.46
CA LEU A 71 5.22 0.18 4.88
C LEU A 71 6.10 -0.94 5.41
N MET A 72 6.06 -2.14 4.80
CA MET A 72 6.94 -3.24 5.21
C MET A 72 8.08 -3.43 4.21
N GLY A 73 7.77 -3.70 2.95
CA GLY A 73 8.78 -4.06 1.94
C GLY A 73 9.81 -2.95 1.73
N LEU A 74 9.33 -1.76 1.40
CA LEU A 74 10.17 -0.62 1.04
C LEU A 74 11.15 -0.19 2.16
N PRO A 75 10.70 0.09 3.42
CA PRO A 75 11.63 0.55 4.45
C PRO A 75 12.60 -0.53 4.91
N ILE A 76 12.19 -1.80 4.96
CA ILE A 76 13.08 -2.89 5.36
C ILE A 76 14.20 -3.05 4.33
N ALA A 77 13.86 -3.11 3.04
CA ALA A 77 14.86 -3.27 1.98
C ALA A 77 15.84 -2.10 1.91
N LEU A 78 15.36 -0.86 1.98
CA LEU A 78 16.24 0.31 1.92
C LEU A 78 17.13 0.44 3.16
N SER A 79 16.62 0.06 4.34
CA SER A 79 17.41 0.01 5.57
C SER A 79 18.48 -1.07 5.49
N ASP A 80 18.19 -2.22 4.89
CA ASP A 80 19.17 -3.29 4.67
C ASP A 80 20.25 -2.88 3.66
N TYR A 81 19.88 -2.20 2.56
CA TYR A 81 20.85 -1.66 1.60
C TYR A 81 21.83 -0.68 2.25
N ARG A 82 21.34 0.15 3.17
CA ARG A 82 22.19 1.05 3.95
C ARG A 82 23.08 0.28 4.91
N TRP A 83 22.52 -0.65 5.68
CA TRP A 83 23.25 -1.45 6.65
C TRP A 83 24.39 -2.24 6.01
N ARG A 84 24.14 -2.89 4.88
CA ARG A 84 25.16 -3.64 4.09
C ARG A 84 26.09 -2.73 3.31
N LYS A 85 25.98 -1.41 3.45
CA LYS A 85 26.79 -0.42 2.72
C LYS A 85 26.69 -0.55 1.19
N ILE A 86 25.58 -1.10 0.68
CA ILE A 86 25.34 -1.25 -0.77
C ILE A 86 25.31 0.13 -1.42
N LEU A 87 24.62 1.11 -0.83
CA LEU A 87 24.55 2.47 -1.35
C LEU A 87 25.95 3.13 -1.46
N LYS A 88 26.87 2.85 -0.55
CA LYS A 88 28.27 3.34 -0.61
C LYS A 88 29.04 2.74 -1.78
N ARG A 89 28.82 1.45 -2.09
CA ARG A 89 29.46 0.79 -3.22
C ARG A 89 29.03 1.38 -4.56
N TYR A 90 27.78 1.85 -4.67
CA TYR A 90 27.29 2.51 -5.88
C TYR A 90 27.90 3.91 -6.09
N LYS A 91 28.40 4.59 -5.03
CA LYS A 91 29.09 5.90 -5.19
C LYS A 91 30.35 5.84 -6.07
N VAL A 92 31.01 4.69 -6.16
CA VAL A 92 32.21 4.48 -6.99
C VAL A 92 31.89 3.92 -8.38
N THR A 93 30.62 3.75 -8.70
CA THR A 93 30.14 3.30 -10.01
C THR A 93 29.51 4.49 -10.78
N PRO A 94 29.37 4.40 -12.10
CA PRO A 94 28.69 5.45 -12.87
C PRO A 94 27.17 5.52 -12.59
N VAL A 95 26.64 4.69 -11.71
CA VAL A 95 25.22 4.64 -11.31
C VAL A 95 25.04 5.40 -10.01
N SER A 96 24.22 6.47 -10.04
CA SER A 96 23.95 7.21 -8.81
C SER A 96 23.13 6.35 -7.83
N PRO A 97 23.42 6.44 -6.51
CA PRO A 97 22.60 5.78 -5.49
C PRO A 97 21.11 6.14 -5.57
N GLY A 98 20.78 7.36 -6.02
CA GLY A 98 19.40 7.78 -6.26
C GLY A 98 18.69 6.96 -7.34
N THR A 99 19.42 6.48 -8.36
CA THR A 99 18.85 5.60 -9.38
C THR A 99 18.41 4.26 -8.77
N LEU A 100 19.20 3.71 -7.86
CA LEU A 100 18.85 2.47 -7.14
C LEU A 100 17.60 2.66 -6.27
N LEU A 101 17.53 3.79 -5.52
CA LEU A 101 16.36 4.10 -4.70
C LEU A 101 15.09 4.23 -5.54
N ASN A 102 15.17 5.01 -6.63
CA ASN A 102 14.03 5.18 -7.54
C ASN A 102 13.62 3.86 -8.18
N ALA A 103 14.58 2.99 -8.53
CA ALA A 103 14.29 1.66 -9.06
C ALA A 103 13.54 0.80 -8.03
N HIS A 104 13.93 0.86 -6.75
CA HIS A 104 13.27 0.11 -5.69
C HIS A 104 11.86 0.66 -5.38
N VAL A 105 11.68 1.98 -5.36
CA VAL A 105 10.35 2.61 -5.22
C VAL A 105 9.43 2.21 -6.38
N LEU A 106 9.92 2.24 -7.62
CA LEU A 106 9.17 1.80 -8.80
C LEU A 106 8.80 0.31 -8.71
N TYR A 107 9.72 -0.53 -8.23
CA TYR A 107 9.44 -1.93 -7.97
C TYR A 107 8.31 -2.10 -6.93
N SER A 108 8.40 -1.39 -5.80
CA SER A 108 7.37 -1.43 -4.75
C SER A 108 6.00 -0.97 -5.26
N PHE A 109 5.95 0.07 -6.09
CA PHE A 109 4.73 0.50 -6.78
C PHE A 109 4.18 -0.59 -7.69
N THR A 110 5.04 -1.21 -8.50
CA THR A 110 4.63 -2.30 -9.40
C THR A 110 4.08 -3.49 -8.61
N LEU A 111 4.68 -3.83 -7.49
CA LEU A 111 4.21 -4.91 -6.61
C LEU A 111 2.81 -4.61 -6.08
N SER A 112 2.58 -3.38 -5.56
CA SER A 112 1.26 -2.93 -5.07
C SER A 112 0.20 -2.95 -6.16
N ILE A 113 0.53 -2.43 -7.35
CA ILE A 113 -0.38 -2.40 -8.50
C ILE A 113 -0.69 -3.82 -8.96
N SER A 114 0.31 -4.69 -9.10
CA SER A 114 0.13 -6.08 -9.50
C SER A 114 -0.76 -6.84 -8.51
N SER A 115 -0.57 -6.63 -7.20
CA SER A 115 -1.40 -7.19 -6.15
C SER A 115 -2.87 -6.76 -6.31
N SER A 116 -3.11 -5.46 -6.46
CA SER A 116 -4.47 -4.92 -6.60
C SER A 116 -5.16 -5.36 -7.90
N VAL A 117 -4.40 -5.46 -8.99
CA VAL A 117 -4.92 -6.00 -10.26
C VAL A 117 -5.33 -7.47 -10.11
N LEU A 118 -4.52 -8.29 -9.44
CA LEU A 118 -4.86 -9.68 -9.18
C LEU A 118 -6.08 -9.81 -8.28
N VAL A 119 -6.17 -9.01 -7.21
CA VAL A 119 -7.36 -8.95 -6.34
C VAL A 119 -8.59 -8.54 -7.14
N TYR A 120 -8.49 -7.55 -8.03
CA TYR A 120 -9.57 -7.12 -8.90
C TYR A 120 -10.02 -8.23 -9.86
N LEU A 121 -9.07 -8.90 -10.51
CA LEU A 121 -9.36 -10.00 -11.43
C LEU A 121 -10.08 -11.17 -10.73
N ILE A 122 -9.58 -11.56 -9.55
CA ILE A 122 -10.21 -12.61 -8.74
C ILE A 122 -11.61 -12.20 -8.33
N CYS A 123 -11.78 -10.97 -7.83
CA CYS A 123 -13.08 -10.47 -7.40
C CYS A 123 -14.09 -10.42 -8.55
N THR A 124 -13.65 -10.02 -9.74
CA THR A 124 -14.49 -9.93 -10.93
C THR A 124 -14.81 -11.30 -11.54
N LEU A 125 -13.77 -12.16 -11.72
CA LEU A 125 -13.93 -13.43 -12.43
C LEU A 125 -14.62 -14.50 -11.58
N LEU A 126 -14.31 -14.58 -10.30
CA LEU A 126 -14.84 -15.63 -9.42
C LEU A 126 -16.12 -15.18 -8.70
N PHE A 127 -16.23 -13.90 -8.34
CA PHE A 127 -17.32 -13.42 -7.50
C PHE A 127 -18.24 -12.40 -8.21
N GLY A 128 -17.97 -12.11 -9.50
CA GLY A 128 -18.81 -11.23 -10.30
C GLY A 128 -18.85 -9.79 -9.81
N PHE A 129 -17.74 -9.30 -9.19
CA PHE A 129 -17.59 -7.90 -8.81
C PHE A 129 -17.67 -6.99 -10.03
N ARG A 130 -18.35 -5.87 -9.87
CA ARG A 130 -18.40 -4.82 -10.90
C ARG A 130 -18.09 -3.49 -10.24
N LEU A 131 -17.11 -2.79 -10.79
CA LEU A 131 -16.83 -1.42 -10.40
C LEU A 131 -18.04 -0.55 -10.81
N GLN A 132 -18.72 0.03 -9.82
CA GLN A 132 -19.91 0.86 -10.05
C GLN A 132 -19.50 2.31 -10.35
N GLY A 133 -18.34 2.75 -9.86
CA GLY A 133 -17.80 4.07 -10.12
C GLY A 133 -16.97 4.17 -11.40
N SER A 134 -16.49 5.39 -11.69
CA SER A 134 -15.59 5.62 -12.81
C SER A 134 -14.22 4.97 -12.57
N LEU A 135 -13.74 4.19 -13.53
CA LEU A 135 -12.39 3.58 -13.47
C LEU A 135 -11.29 4.64 -13.34
N ILE A 136 -11.43 5.77 -14.03
CA ILE A 136 -10.44 6.86 -13.96
C ILE A 136 -10.39 7.44 -12.54
N THR A 137 -11.55 7.69 -11.94
CA THR A 137 -11.64 8.18 -10.56
C THR A 137 -11.02 7.19 -9.59
N PHE A 138 -11.30 5.90 -9.74
CA PHE A 138 -10.71 4.85 -8.90
C PHE A 138 -9.19 4.82 -9.05
N ILE A 139 -8.64 4.88 -10.26
CA ILE A 139 -7.18 4.91 -10.50
C ILE A 139 -6.54 6.14 -9.85
N LEU A 140 -7.14 7.33 -9.99
CA LEU A 140 -6.59 8.55 -9.40
C LEU A 140 -6.56 8.48 -7.86
N VAL A 141 -7.64 8.01 -7.24
CA VAL A 141 -7.70 7.77 -5.79
C VAL A 141 -6.68 6.70 -5.37
N TYR A 142 -6.58 5.61 -6.13
CA TYR A 142 -5.61 4.56 -5.87
C TYR A 142 -4.17 5.08 -5.89
N LEU A 143 -3.82 5.90 -6.88
CA LEU A 143 -2.49 6.51 -6.98
C LEU A 143 -2.22 7.47 -5.82
N LEU A 144 -3.21 8.23 -5.37
CA LEU A 144 -3.05 9.09 -4.19
C LEU A 144 -2.75 8.26 -2.94
N VAL A 145 -3.51 7.20 -2.69
CA VAL A 145 -3.28 6.29 -1.56
C VAL A 145 -1.91 5.62 -1.66
N LEU A 146 -1.56 5.12 -2.85
CA LEU A 146 -0.28 4.50 -3.14
C LEU A 146 0.88 5.43 -2.77
N VAL A 147 0.87 6.66 -3.30
CA VAL A 147 1.93 7.65 -3.05
C VAL A 147 1.99 8.02 -1.57
N SER A 148 0.85 8.23 -0.92
CA SER A 148 0.80 8.61 0.51
C SER A 148 1.40 7.54 1.41
N ILE A 149 1.03 6.28 1.22
CA ILE A 149 1.53 5.17 2.04
C ILE A 149 3.03 4.92 1.78
N HIS A 150 3.47 4.97 0.52
CA HIS A 150 4.89 4.82 0.18
C HIS A 150 5.73 6.00 0.68
N ALA A 151 5.18 7.21 0.74
CA ALA A 151 5.86 8.36 1.33
C ALA A 151 6.14 8.17 2.82
N ILE A 152 5.22 7.55 3.57
CA ILE A 152 5.45 7.16 4.97
C ILE A 152 6.57 6.11 5.03
N GLY A 153 6.52 5.08 4.20
CA GLY A 153 7.55 4.04 4.14
C GLY A 153 8.93 4.61 3.82
N MET A 154 9.03 5.52 2.86
CA MET A 154 10.28 6.24 2.56
C MET A 154 10.77 7.08 3.73
N THR A 155 9.87 7.72 4.47
CA THR A 155 10.23 8.46 5.69
C THR A 155 10.81 7.52 6.75
N ILE A 156 10.17 6.37 6.98
CA ILE A 156 10.68 5.33 7.90
C ILE A 156 12.06 4.86 7.44
N ALA A 157 12.23 4.56 6.15
CA ALA A 157 13.52 4.17 5.56
C ALA A 157 14.59 5.23 5.77
N SER A 158 14.24 6.52 5.68
CA SER A 158 15.19 7.62 5.85
C SER A 158 15.68 7.77 7.30
N LEU A 159 14.83 7.45 8.28
CA LEU A 159 15.12 7.55 9.71
C LEU A 159 15.82 6.30 10.28
N ALA A 160 15.60 5.14 9.68
CA ALA A 160 16.15 3.88 10.16
C ALA A 160 17.68 3.82 9.97
N LYS A 161 18.42 3.63 11.07
CA LYS A 161 19.89 3.54 11.07
C LYS A 161 20.39 2.11 10.81
N SER A 162 19.54 1.10 10.98
CA SER A 162 19.88 -0.31 10.79
C SER A 162 18.70 -1.06 10.19
N SER A 163 18.96 -2.23 9.60
CA SER A 163 17.92 -3.13 9.10
C SER A 163 16.92 -3.52 10.18
N GLN A 164 17.42 -3.80 11.40
CA GLN A 164 16.57 -4.13 12.54
C GLN A 164 15.65 -2.95 12.92
N MET A 165 16.19 -1.73 13.01
CA MET A 165 15.41 -0.52 13.31
C MET A 165 14.36 -0.28 12.21
N GLY A 166 14.72 -0.49 10.94
CA GLY A 166 13.79 -0.43 9.80
C GLY A 166 12.63 -1.38 9.97
N GLY A 167 12.90 -2.63 10.33
CA GLY A 167 11.88 -3.65 10.59
C GLY A 167 10.97 -3.31 11.76
N ILE A 168 11.52 -2.83 12.88
CA ILE A 168 10.73 -2.44 14.06
C ILE A 168 9.80 -1.26 13.74
N LEU A 169 10.34 -0.20 13.14
CA LEU A 169 9.53 0.97 12.76
C LEU A 169 8.47 0.60 11.71
N ALA A 170 8.85 -0.15 10.67
CA ALA A 170 7.91 -0.62 9.67
C ALA A 170 6.75 -1.39 10.31
N SER A 171 7.05 -2.34 11.19
CA SER A 171 6.05 -3.14 11.89
C SER A 171 5.17 -2.30 12.82
N ALA A 172 5.75 -1.34 13.53
CA ALA A 172 5.04 -0.45 14.44
C ALA A 172 4.00 0.45 13.72
N PHE A 173 4.23 0.78 12.45
CA PHE A 173 3.25 1.51 11.63
C PHE A 173 2.31 0.57 10.86
N TYR A 174 2.84 -0.53 10.33
CA TYR A 174 2.09 -1.46 9.50
C TYR A 174 0.96 -2.16 10.26
N PHE A 175 1.26 -2.77 11.42
CA PHE A 175 0.25 -3.57 12.12
C PHE A 175 -0.93 -2.74 12.66
N PRO A 176 -0.74 -1.58 13.30
CA PRO A 176 -1.89 -0.74 13.66
C PRO A 176 -2.71 -0.32 12.44
N MET A 177 -2.06 0.06 11.34
CA MET A 177 -2.78 0.40 10.12
C MET A 177 -3.53 -0.81 9.55
N LEU A 178 -2.94 -2.00 9.54
CA LEU A 178 -3.59 -3.20 9.02
C LEU A 178 -4.85 -3.57 9.84
N PHE A 179 -4.75 -3.54 11.18
CA PHE A 179 -5.85 -4.00 12.03
C PHE A 179 -6.92 -2.93 12.29
N LEU A 180 -6.53 -1.67 12.42
CA LEU A 180 -7.47 -0.60 12.79
C LEU A 180 -8.06 0.15 11.59
N SER A 181 -7.53 -0.02 10.37
CA SER A 181 -7.96 0.77 9.22
C SER A 181 -9.29 0.34 8.60
N GLY A 182 -9.85 -0.78 9.01
CA GLY A 182 -10.98 -1.40 8.30
C GLY A 182 -10.56 -2.39 7.20
N ALA A 183 -9.24 -2.66 7.06
CA ALA A 183 -8.74 -3.60 6.06
C ALA A 183 -9.00 -5.07 6.43
N THR A 184 -8.83 -5.43 7.69
CA THR A 184 -9.04 -6.78 8.22
C THR A 184 -10.30 -6.89 9.06
N ILE A 185 -10.56 -5.90 9.91
CA ILE A 185 -11.77 -5.80 10.73
C ILE A 185 -12.63 -4.69 10.14
N PRO A 186 -13.87 -4.96 9.69
CA PRO A 186 -14.74 -3.93 9.16
C PRO A 186 -14.88 -2.75 10.11
N TYR A 187 -14.70 -1.53 9.61
CA TYR A 187 -14.74 -0.30 10.40
C TYR A 187 -16.07 -0.14 11.15
N GLU A 188 -17.15 -0.58 10.53
CA GLU A 188 -18.53 -0.43 11.02
C GLU A 188 -18.80 -1.22 12.32
N ILE A 189 -18.08 -2.31 12.55
CA ILE A 189 -18.25 -3.15 13.76
C ILE A 189 -17.30 -2.77 14.90
N MET A 190 -16.39 -1.82 14.68
CA MET A 190 -15.44 -1.38 15.70
C MET A 190 -16.15 -0.54 16.78
N PRO A 191 -15.73 -0.65 18.07
CA PRO A 191 -16.14 0.28 19.11
C PRO A 191 -15.79 1.74 18.74
N LYS A 192 -16.63 2.71 19.14
CA LYS A 192 -16.43 4.13 18.78
C LYS A 192 -15.05 4.68 19.13
N ALA A 193 -14.50 4.26 20.27
CA ALA A 193 -13.13 4.65 20.66
C ALA A 193 -12.07 4.22 19.64
N LEU A 194 -12.17 2.99 19.10
CA LEU A 194 -11.26 2.49 18.06
C LEU A 194 -11.52 3.17 16.72
N GLN A 195 -12.76 3.47 16.37
CA GLN A 195 -13.10 4.25 15.17
C GLN A 195 -12.44 5.63 15.19
N THR A 196 -12.47 6.32 16.35
CA THR A 196 -11.81 7.61 16.50
C THR A 196 -10.29 7.52 16.26
N VAL A 197 -9.63 6.50 16.80
CA VAL A 197 -8.20 6.26 16.56
C VAL A 197 -7.95 5.91 15.09
N ALA A 198 -8.79 5.05 14.52
CA ALA A 198 -8.72 4.63 13.12
C ALA A 198 -8.81 5.82 12.15
N ASP A 199 -9.63 6.83 12.46
CA ASP A 199 -9.83 8.00 11.62
C ASP A 199 -8.58 8.86 11.44
N PHE A 200 -7.61 8.77 12.36
CA PHE A 200 -6.30 9.41 12.21
C PHE A 200 -5.35 8.61 11.32
N LEU A 201 -5.66 7.35 11.03
CA LEU A 201 -4.76 6.51 10.22
C LEU A 201 -4.91 6.81 8.73
N PRO A 202 -3.80 7.05 8.01
CA PRO A 202 -3.83 7.32 6.58
C PRO A 202 -4.48 6.19 5.77
N LEU A 203 -4.24 4.95 6.15
CA LEU A 203 -4.82 3.81 5.45
C LEU A 203 -6.34 3.76 5.58
N THR A 204 -6.90 4.15 6.73
CA THR A 204 -8.36 4.27 6.93
C THR A 204 -8.96 5.28 5.96
N GLN A 205 -8.33 6.45 5.84
CA GLN A 205 -8.79 7.48 4.92
C GLN A 205 -8.67 7.00 3.46
N GLY A 206 -7.61 6.26 3.15
CA GLY A 206 -7.41 5.62 1.84
C GLY A 206 -8.50 4.60 1.51
N ILE A 207 -8.82 3.71 2.46
CA ILE A 207 -9.88 2.69 2.29
C ILE A 207 -11.25 3.35 2.11
N LYS A 208 -11.58 4.38 2.89
CA LYS A 208 -12.84 5.13 2.73
C LYS A 208 -12.97 5.70 1.33
N LEU A 209 -11.92 6.36 0.82
CA LEU A 209 -11.90 6.92 -0.54
C LEU A 209 -11.98 5.85 -1.63
N LEU A 210 -11.22 4.77 -1.51
CA LEU A 210 -11.23 3.69 -2.49
C LEU A 210 -12.58 2.97 -2.51
N LYS A 211 -13.21 2.77 -1.34
CA LYS A 211 -14.54 2.20 -1.22
C LYS A 211 -15.58 3.09 -1.91
N ALA A 212 -15.57 4.40 -1.62
CA ALA A 212 -16.46 5.35 -2.25
C ALA A 212 -16.25 5.43 -3.78
N ALA A 213 -14.99 5.46 -4.23
CA ALA A 213 -14.65 5.47 -5.65
C ALA A 213 -15.10 4.18 -6.37
N SER A 214 -14.96 3.02 -5.72
CA SER A 214 -15.38 1.74 -6.30
C SER A 214 -16.89 1.59 -6.40
N MET A 215 -17.64 2.21 -5.48
CA MET A 215 -19.09 2.19 -5.41
C MET A 215 -19.78 3.35 -6.15
N GLY A 216 -19.00 4.26 -6.76
CA GLY A 216 -19.55 5.43 -7.44
C GLY A 216 -20.21 6.47 -6.53
N GLN A 217 -19.82 6.50 -5.25
CA GLN A 217 -20.32 7.49 -4.29
C GLN A 217 -19.70 8.87 -4.55
N ASP A 218 -20.38 9.93 -4.10
CA ASP A 218 -19.88 11.28 -4.26
C ASP A 218 -18.66 11.53 -3.35
N LEU A 219 -17.51 11.69 -3.99
CA LEU A 219 -16.23 11.93 -3.32
C LEU A 219 -16.11 13.37 -2.78
N ARG A 220 -16.98 14.31 -3.18
CA ARG A 220 -16.93 15.70 -2.71
C ARG A 220 -17.17 15.81 -1.21
N THR A 221 -17.91 14.87 -0.64
CA THR A 221 -18.16 14.81 0.81
C THR A 221 -16.95 14.33 1.61
N MET A 222 -15.93 13.77 0.94
CA MET A 222 -14.73 13.19 1.56
C MET A 222 -13.49 14.07 1.42
N THR A 223 -13.68 15.39 1.35
CA THR A 223 -12.58 16.37 1.20
C THR A 223 -11.51 16.21 2.28
N LEU A 224 -11.90 15.92 3.53
CA LEU A 224 -10.96 15.68 4.63
C LEU A 224 -10.00 14.54 4.32
N SER A 225 -10.50 13.41 3.80
CA SER A 225 -9.67 12.24 3.46
C SER A 225 -8.67 12.56 2.35
N PHE A 226 -9.09 13.34 1.34
CA PHE A 226 -8.19 13.81 0.28
C PHE A 226 -7.09 14.71 0.83
N VAL A 227 -7.44 15.69 1.66
CA VAL A 227 -6.49 16.63 2.26
C VAL A 227 -5.48 15.89 3.13
N VAL A 228 -5.95 15.00 4.00
CA VAL A 228 -5.07 14.19 4.87
C VAL A 228 -4.07 13.39 4.05
N LEU A 229 -4.50 12.67 3.03
CA LEU A 229 -3.60 11.88 2.20
C LEU A 229 -2.64 12.74 1.37
N ALA A 230 -3.12 13.86 0.80
CA ALA A 230 -2.27 14.77 0.06
C ALA A 230 -1.19 15.41 0.95
N VAL A 231 -1.57 15.84 2.16
CA VAL A 231 -0.62 16.39 3.14
C VAL A 231 0.41 15.34 3.53
N ILE A 232 -0.02 14.12 3.83
CA ILE A 232 0.89 13.02 4.18
C ILE A 232 1.85 12.70 3.00
N ALA A 233 1.35 12.68 1.76
CA ALA A 233 2.19 12.47 0.59
C ALA A 233 3.26 13.57 0.47
N VAL A 234 2.87 14.84 0.53
CA VAL A 234 3.78 15.98 0.40
C VAL A 234 4.80 16.02 1.55
N VAL A 235 4.31 15.94 2.79
CA VAL A 235 5.16 15.97 4.00
C VAL A 235 6.09 14.76 4.02
N GLY A 236 5.58 13.56 3.73
CA GLY A 236 6.38 12.34 3.71
C GLY A 236 7.48 12.37 2.63
N ILE A 237 7.17 12.85 1.43
CA ILE A 237 8.17 13.02 0.37
C ILE A 237 9.22 14.06 0.82
N PHE A 238 8.80 15.20 1.35
CA PHE A 238 9.71 16.22 1.84
C PHE A 238 10.65 15.70 2.95
N LEU A 239 10.08 15.02 3.96
CA LEU A 239 10.85 14.43 5.05
C LEU A 239 11.80 13.35 4.55
N SER A 240 11.35 12.49 3.64
CA SER A 240 12.19 11.44 3.08
C SER A 240 13.40 12.03 2.33
N LEU A 241 13.20 13.07 1.52
CA LEU A 241 14.29 13.74 0.79
C LEU A 241 15.24 14.47 1.72
N LYS A 242 14.73 15.12 2.78
CA LYS A 242 15.53 15.90 3.74
C LYS A 242 16.38 15.03 4.65
N PHE A 243 15.79 13.92 5.14
CA PHE A 243 16.45 13.07 6.14
C PHE A 243 17.13 11.85 5.55
N PHE A 244 16.99 11.60 4.24
CA PHE A 244 17.64 10.46 3.63
C PHE A 244 19.15 10.61 3.65
N ARG A 245 19.80 9.76 4.46
CA ARG A 245 21.26 9.69 4.53
C ARG A 245 21.77 8.57 3.63
N TRP A 246 22.77 8.92 2.82
CA TRP A 246 23.44 7.98 1.93
C TRP A 246 24.49 7.12 2.63
N GLU A 247 24.68 7.36 3.92
CA GLU A 247 25.72 6.73 4.74
C GLU A 247 25.14 6.08 5.99
#